data_1f0c02830654e3cc2a6ac16b16f27207
#
_entry.id   1f0c02830654e3cc2a6ac16b16f27207
#
_cell.length_a   1.000
_cell.length_b   1.000
_cell.length_c   1.000
_cell.angle_alpha   90.00
_cell.angle_beta   90.00
_cell.angle_gamma   90.00
#
_symmetry.space_group_name_H-M   'P 1'
#
loop_
_entity.id
_entity.type
_entity.pdbx_description
1 polymer ?
#
loop_
_entity_poly.entity_id
_entity_poly.type
_entity_poly.pdbx_seq_one_letter_code
_entity_poly.pdbx_strand_id
1 'polypeptide(L)'
;RIKRAIREREQAAKVALMQETVARAWNVPIGEMRSPTRRAAPVAQARQVAMYLTHVIYGLSLSAVGRHFGRDRTTAAHACRLIEDRRDDENFDMLLDRLETALRRAGGQGRAQ
;
A
#
# COMPACT_ATOMS: atom_id res chain seq x y z
N ARG A 1 -1.99 1.78 26.59
CA ARG A 1 -3.29 1.87 25.98
C ARG A 1 -3.46 3.09 25.10
N ILE A 2 -3.19 4.25 25.64
CA ILE A 2 -3.25 5.47 24.86
C ILE A 2 -2.19 5.46 23.77
N LYS A 3 -1.01 5.00 24.08
CA LYS A 3 0.08 4.92 23.10
C LYS A 3 -0.29 3.99 21.96
N ARG A 4 -0.96 2.89 22.28
CA ARG A 4 -1.37 1.96 21.24
C ARG A 4 -2.41 2.61 20.33
N ALA A 5 -3.36 3.35 20.90
CA ALA A 5 -4.38 4.00 20.10
C ALA A 5 -3.78 5.05 19.18
N ILE A 6 -2.78 5.79 19.69
CA ILE A 6 -2.10 6.79 18.89
C ILE A 6 -1.36 6.14 17.74
N ARG A 7 -0.65 5.04 18.01
CA ARG A 7 0.08 4.35 16.96
C ARG A 7 -0.85 3.80 15.89
N GLU A 8 -1.99 3.27 16.31
CA GLU A 8 -2.95 2.74 15.35
C GLU A 8 -3.51 3.84 14.47
N ARG A 9 -3.75 5.01 15.05
CA ARG A 9 -4.23 6.15 14.28
C ARG A 9 -3.19 6.62 13.29
N GLU A 10 -1.95 6.70 13.71
CA GLU A 10 -0.87 7.11 12.83
C GLU A 10 -0.70 6.12 11.70
N GLN A 11 -0.81 4.85 12.03
CA GLN A 11 -0.69 3.81 11.04
C GLN A 11 -1.82 3.89 10.02
N ALA A 12 -3.04 4.10 10.49
CA ALA A 12 -4.18 4.23 9.60
C ALA A 12 -4.04 5.43 8.68
N ALA A 13 -3.48 6.53 9.19
CA ALA A 13 -3.27 7.72 8.38
C ALA A 13 -2.24 7.46 7.28
N LYS A 14 -1.19 6.72 7.62
CA LYS A 14 -0.17 6.38 6.62
C LYS A 14 -0.75 5.47 5.54
N VAL A 15 -1.57 4.52 5.94
CA VAL A 15 -2.19 3.62 4.97
C VAL A 15 -3.15 4.40 4.07
N ALA A 16 -3.90 5.34 4.64
CA ALA A 16 -4.80 6.16 3.84
C ALA A 16 -4.04 6.98 2.80
N LEU A 17 -2.91 7.56 3.20
CA LEU A 17 -2.07 8.30 2.28
C LEU A 17 -1.55 7.39 1.18
N MET A 18 -1.14 6.20 1.54
CA MET A 18 -0.66 5.21 0.59
C MET A 18 -1.74 4.90 -0.44
N GLN A 19 -2.95 4.63 0.02
CA GLN A 19 -4.05 4.29 -0.87
C GLN A 19 -4.35 5.42 -1.84
N GLU A 20 -4.37 6.65 -1.33
CA GLU A 20 -4.64 7.80 -2.19
C GLU A 20 -3.54 8.02 -3.22
N THR A 21 -2.30 7.85 -2.81
CA THR A 21 -1.17 8.04 -3.72
C THR A 21 -1.21 7.01 -4.84
N VAL A 22 -1.44 5.76 -4.50
CA VAL A 22 -1.48 4.71 -5.50
C VAL A 22 -2.70 4.86 -6.40
N ALA A 23 -3.86 5.21 -5.82
CA ALA A 23 -5.06 5.42 -6.62
C ALA A 23 -4.82 6.49 -7.66
N ARG A 24 -4.14 7.57 -7.27
CA ARG A 24 -3.83 8.65 -8.18
C ARG A 24 -2.87 8.18 -9.28
N ALA A 25 -1.83 7.43 -8.89
CA ALA A 25 -0.84 6.96 -9.86
C ALA A 25 -1.46 6.00 -10.88
N TRP A 26 -2.43 5.21 -10.45
CA TRP A 26 -3.10 4.27 -11.35
C TRP A 26 -4.36 4.84 -11.97
N ASN A 27 -4.69 6.08 -11.61
CA ASN A 27 -5.88 6.75 -12.13
C ASN A 27 -7.14 5.93 -11.86
N VAL A 28 -7.28 5.45 -10.64
CA VAL A 28 -8.50 4.74 -10.23
C VAL A 28 -9.15 5.52 -9.09
N PRO A 29 -10.48 5.50 -9.01
CA PRO A 29 -11.18 6.18 -7.92
C PRO A 29 -10.84 5.53 -6.58
N ILE A 30 -10.61 6.36 -5.56
CA ILE A 30 -10.24 5.85 -4.26
C ILE A 30 -11.35 4.94 -3.69
N GLY A 31 -12.59 5.25 -3.98
CA GLY A 31 -13.69 4.41 -3.51
C GLY A 31 -13.61 3.00 -4.06
N GLU A 32 -13.22 2.86 -5.33
CA GLU A 32 -13.08 1.54 -5.92
C GLU A 32 -11.86 0.81 -5.40
N MET A 33 -10.80 1.56 -5.12
CA MET A 33 -9.62 0.97 -4.52
C MET A 33 -9.97 0.30 -3.18
N ARG A 34 -10.85 0.91 -2.42
CA ARG A 34 -11.23 0.43 -1.10
C ARG A 34 -12.41 -0.53 -1.11
N SER A 35 -13.02 -0.71 -2.26
CA SER A 35 -14.20 -1.57 -2.37
C SER A 35 -13.85 -3.02 -2.08
N PRO A 36 -14.70 -3.75 -1.38
CA PRO A 36 -14.45 -5.17 -1.12
C PRO A 36 -14.72 -6.05 -2.32
N THR A 37 -15.39 -5.54 -3.36
CA THR A 37 -15.72 -6.36 -4.51
C THR A 37 -14.59 -6.38 -5.50
N ARG A 38 -14.65 -7.35 -6.41
CA ARG A 38 -13.68 -7.43 -7.48
C ARG A 38 -13.94 -6.36 -8.50
N ARG A 39 -12.89 -5.85 -9.11
CA ARG A 39 -12.99 -4.79 -10.08
C ARG A 39 -12.12 -5.10 -11.29
N ALA A 40 -12.18 -4.23 -12.29
CA ALA A 40 -11.37 -4.35 -13.48
C ALA A 40 -9.89 -4.41 -13.11
N ALA A 41 -9.09 -4.91 -14.04
CA ALA A 41 -7.68 -5.17 -13.79
C ALA A 41 -6.91 -3.98 -13.25
N PRO A 42 -7.12 -2.75 -13.76
CA PRO A 42 -6.35 -1.62 -13.20
C PRO A 42 -6.63 -1.38 -11.72
N VAL A 43 -7.87 -1.55 -11.29
CA VAL A 43 -8.21 -1.37 -9.88
C VAL A 43 -7.60 -2.47 -9.05
N ALA A 44 -7.67 -3.71 -9.52
CA ALA A 44 -7.08 -4.84 -8.80
C ALA A 44 -5.58 -4.66 -8.65
N GLN A 45 -4.92 -4.22 -9.70
CA GLN A 45 -3.48 -4.00 -9.65
C GLN A 45 -3.13 -2.88 -8.69
N ALA A 46 -3.87 -1.78 -8.72
CA ALA A 46 -3.63 -0.67 -7.81
C ALA A 46 -3.74 -1.13 -6.36
N ARG A 47 -4.75 -1.95 -6.06
CA ARG A 47 -4.93 -2.47 -4.71
C ARG A 47 -3.76 -3.35 -4.30
N GLN A 48 -3.29 -4.20 -5.22
CA GLN A 48 -2.16 -5.07 -4.93
C GLN A 48 -0.89 -4.26 -4.67
N VAL A 49 -0.64 -3.22 -5.47
CA VAL A 49 0.51 -2.36 -5.26
C VAL A 49 0.41 -1.66 -3.92
N ALA A 50 -0.79 -1.17 -3.57
CA ALA A 50 -0.97 -0.49 -2.29
C ALA A 50 -0.68 -1.42 -1.12
N MET A 51 -1.14 -2.66 -1.19
CA MET A 51 -0.86 -3.64 -0.13
C MET A 51 0.64 -3.93 -0.04
N TYR A 52 1.28 -4.11 -1.18
CA TYR A 52 2.71 -4.38 -1.22
C TYR A 52 3.51 -3.23 -0.62
N LEU A 53 3.21 -2.00 -1.03
CA LEU A 53 3.95 -0.85 -0.54
C LEU A 53 3.69 -0.61 0.95
N THR A 54 2.48 -0.87 1.39
CA THR A 54 2.18 -0.76 2.82
C THR A 54 3.07 -1.72 3.62
N HIS A 55 3.25 -2.93 3.11
CA HIS A 55 4.07 -3.92 3.77
C HIS A 55 5.55 -3.51 3.78
N VAL A 56 6.09 -3.11 2.64
CA VAL A 56 7.54 -2.86 2.55
C VAL A 56 7.95 -1.51 3.08
N ILE A 57 7.13 -0.48 2.93
CA ILE A 57 7.52 0.86 3.37
C ILE A 57 7.27 1.04 4.86
N TYR A 58 6.11 0.62 5.33
CA TYR A 58 5.74 0.85 6.72
C TYR A 58 6.05 -0.33 7.62
N GLY A 59 6.48 -1.44 7.04
CA GLY A 59 6.89 -2.61 7.82
C GLY A 59 5.74 -3.31 8.51
N LEU A 60 4.52 -3.14 8.03
CA LEU A 60 3.39 -3.82 8.64
C LEU A 60 3.39 -5.29 8.29
N SER A 61 2.95 -6.11 9.24
CA SER A 61 2.80 -7.53 8.97
C SER A 61 1.73 -7.76 7.92
N LEU A 62 1.76 -8.92 7.29
CA LEU A 62 0.75 -9.24 6.29
C LEU A 62 -0.64 -9.27 6.89
N SER A 63 -0.76 -9.71 8.15
CA SER A 63 -2.05 -9.68 8.83
C SER A 63 -2.56 -8.26 8.99
N ALA A 64 -1.66 -7.34 9.37
CA ALA A 64 -2.04 -5.94 9.53
C ALA A 64 -2.42 -5.31 8.20
N VAL A 65 -1.66 -5.63 7.14
CA VAL A 65 -2.00 -5.15 5.81
C VAL A 65 -3.39 -5.62 5.42
N GLY A 66 -3.67 -6.89 5.65
CA GLY A 66 -4.98 -7.44 5.35
C GLY A 66 -6.08 -6.67 6.07
N ARG A 67 -5.88 -6.40 7.37
CA ARG A 67 -6.88 -5.66 8.14
C ARG A 67 -7.16 -4.29 7.57
N HIS A 68 -6.11 -3.57 7.19
CA HIS A 68 -6.29 -2.21 6.67
C HIS A 68 -6.96 -2.18 5.32
N PHE A 69 -6.93 -3.27 4.59
CA PHE A 69 -7.53 -3.34 3.26
C PHE A 69 -8.80 -4.18 3.24
N GLY A 70 -9.26 -4.64 4.41
CA GLY A 70 -10.44 -5.48 4.45
C GLY A 70 -10.24 -6.82 3.77
N ARG A 71 -9.04 -7.34 3.83
CA ARG A 71 -8.69 -8.64 3.23
C ARG A 71 -8.03 -9.51 4.27
N ASP A 72 -7.91 -10.80 3.99
CA ASP A 72 -7.23 -11.67 4.92
C ASP A 72 -5.72 -11.69 4.62
N ARG A 73 -4.99 -12.36 5.49
CA ARG A 73 -3.54 -12.42 5.39
C ARG A 73 -3.09 -13.09 4.10
N THR A 74 -3.80 -14.11 3.68
CA THR A 74 -3.47 -14.84 2.47
C THR A 74 -3.55 -13.96 1.24
N THR A 75 -4.60 -13.13 1.16
CA THR A 75 -4.76 -12.20 0.05
C THR A 75 -3.63 -11.18 0.04
N ALA A 76 -3.25 -10.67 1.22
CA ALA A 76 -2.15 -9.73 1.30
C ALA A 76 -0.83 -10.37 0.86
N ALA A 77 -0.59 -11.60 1.28
CA ALA A 77 0.63 -12.31 0.90
C ALA A 77 0.68 -12.55 -0.60
N HIS A 78 -0.47 -12.93 -1.17
CA HIS A 78 -0.54 -13.17 -2.60
C HIS A 78 -0.27 -11.89 -3.39
N ALA A 79 -0.85 -10.78 -2.95
CA ALA A 79 -0.64 -9.50 -3.61
C ALA A 79 0.85 -9.12 -3.59
N CYS A 80 1.49 -9.28 -2.44
CA CYS A 80 2.90 -8.94 -2.33
C CYS A 80 3.75 -9.79 -3.25
N ARG A 81 3.44 -11.08 -3.34
CA ARG A 81 4.21 -11.96 -4.21
C ARG A 81 4.04 -11.59 -5.67
N LEU A 82 2.82 -11.27 -6.08
CA LEU A 82 2.56 -10.87 -7.46
C LEU A 82 3.33 -9.61 -7.83
N ILE A 83 3.32 -8.62 -6.94
CA ILE A 83 4.02 -7.37 -7.23
C ILE A 83 5.52 -7.59 -7.25
N GLU A 84 6.03 -8.39 -6.32
CA GLU A 84 7.45 -8.70 -6.30
C GLU A 84 7.88 -9.32 -7.63
N ASP A 85 7.09 -10.26 -8.14
CA ASP A 85 7.40 -10.90 -9.42
C ASP A 85 7.36 -9.91 -10.58
N ARG A 86 6.42 -8.97 -10.53
CA ARG A 86 6.33 -7.98 -11.61
C ARG A 86 7.47 -7.00 -11.62
N ARG A 87 8.22 -6.89 -10.53
CA ARG A 87 9.35 -5.98 -10.50
C ARG A 87 10.52 -6.48 -11.34
N ASP A 88 10.42 -7.67 -11.90
CA ASP A 88 11.39 -8.10 -12.91
C ASP A 88 11.30 -7.26 -14.17
N ASP A 89 10.14 -6.64 -14.42
CA ASP A 89 10.00 -5.68 -15.52
C ASP A 89 10.59 -4.36 -15.05
N GLU A 90 11.63 -3.90 -15.76
CA GLU A 90 12.36 -2.70 -15.37
C GLU A 90 11.51 -1.47 -15.27
N ASN A 91 10.59 -1.28 -16.21
CA ASN A 91 9.75 -0.09 -16.19
C ASN A 91 8.84 -0.08 -14.98
N PHE A 92 8.27 -1.24 -14.66
CA PHE A 92 7.41 -1.36 -13.50
C PHE A 92 8.23 -1.14 -12.22
N ASP A 93 9.41 -1.71 -12.17
CA ASP A 93 10.28 -1.56 -11.01
C ASP A 93 10.65 -0.10 -10.77
N MET A 94 10.97 0.63 -11.84
CA MET A 94 11.30 2.04 -11.71
C MET A 94 10.11 2.85 -11.21
N LEU A 95 8.92 2.52 -11.68
CA LEU A 95 7.72 3.20 -11.21
C LEU A 95 7.55 2.98 -9.71
N LEU A 96 7.72 1.75 -9.25
CA LEU A 96 7.56 1.48 -7.83
C LEU A 96 8.65 2.16 -7.00
N ASP A 97 9.87 2.22 -7.53
CA ASP A 97 10.94 2.93 -6.83
C ASP A 97 10.60 4.41 -6.63
N ARG A 98 10.02 5.02 -7.65
CA ARG A 98 9.61 6.42 -7.53
C ARG A 98 8.52 6.60 -6.50
N LEU A 99 7.57 5.69 -6.48
CA LEU A 99 6.49 5.75 -5.50
C LEU A 99 7.04 5.58 -4.09
N GLU A 100 7.95 4.62 -3.92
CA GLU A 100 8.56 4.41 -2.61
C GLU A 100 9.29 5.65 -2.12
N THR A 101 10.05 6.26 -3.01
CA THR A 101 10.79 7.45 -2.65
C THR A 101 9.84 8.58 -2.23
N ALA A 102 8.79 8.79 -3.02
CA ALA A 102 7.84 9.85 -2.73
C ALA A 102 7.13 9.60 -1.39
N LEU A 103 6.75 8.34 -1.16
CA LEU A 103 6.01 8.01 0.04
C LEU A 103 6.88 8.07 1.28
N ARG A 104 8.15 7.67 1.17
CA ARG A 104 9.04 7.76 2.31
C ARG A 104 9.28 9.21 2.68
N ARG A 105 9.41 10.09 1.71
CA ARG A 105 9.56 11.51 1.99
C ARG A 105 8.32 12.09 2.62
N ALA A 106 7.16 11.78 2.02
CA ALA A 106 5.89 12.30 2.54
C ALA A 106 5.59 11.75 3.92
N GLY A 107 6.07 10.54 4.21
CA GLY A 107 5.82 9.92 5.50
C GLY A 107 6.61 10.49 6.64
N GLY A 108 7.31 11.59 6.43
CA GLY A 108 7.94 12.26 7.51
C GLY A 108 9.26 11.69 7.89
N GLN A 109 9.82 10.91 7.01
CA GLN A 109 11.06 10.42 7.35
C GLN A 109 12.01 11.49 7.41
N GLY A 110 11.56 12.61 7.20
CA GLY A 110 12.43 13.72 7.50
C GLY A 110 13.04 13.56 8.82
N ARG A 111 12.54 12.68 9.57
CA ARG A 111 13.10 12.56 10.77
C ARG A 111 14.37 11.92 10.62
N ALA A 112 14.59 11.51 9.92
CA ALA A 112 15.79 11.00 9.91
C ALA A 112 16.97 11.67 9.80
N GLN A 113 16.61 11.91 9.97
CA GLN A 113 17.36 12.41 9.89
C GLN A 113 17.91 12.51 10.32
#